data_dfb8930b9ff0f3104b0091eb439a4f06
#
_entry.id   dfb8930b9ff0f3104b0091eb439a4f06
#
_cell.length_a   1.000
_cell.length_b   1.000
_cell.length_c   1.000
_cell.angle_alpha   90.00
_cell.angle_beta   90.00
_cell.angle_gamma   90.00
#
_symmetry.space_group_name_H-M   'P 1'
#
loop_
_entity.id
_entity.type
_entity.pdbx_description
1 polymer ?
#
loop_
_entity_poly.entity_id
_entity_poly.type
_entity_poly.pdbx_seq_one_letter_code
_entity_poly.pdbx_strand_id
1 'polypeptide(L)'
;MKLQRAGFSLSGSGGFGSSQKGDLRARSAPRGYSFPSKVADRRKFSRGGRRRRPEAQLHAAVVEHLRLRAKPDVLWLHCPNGERRDKITGAKLKRMGVLAGASDLLLWHQGNSFALELKAPGGRLSEAQLEFLARLNGAGGHSAVAEGLDRAIAVLEAWGLLRGRVS
;
A
#
# COMPACT_ATOMS: atom_id res chain seq x y z
N MET A 1 45.03 -11.03 -28.74
CA MET A 1 43.80 -11.85 -28.67
C MET A 1 42.64 -10.91 -29.00
N LYS A 2 42.03 -11.07 -30.21
CA LYS A 2 41.05 -10.14 -30.78
C LYS A 2 39.67 -10.49 -30.28
N LEU A 3 38.98 -9.54 -29.64
CA LEU A 3 37.55 -9.61 -29.31
C LEU A 3 36.74 -9.14 -30.51
N GLN A 4 35.98 -10.05 -31.11
CA GLN A 4 35.01 -9.76 -32.18
C GLN A 4 33.77 -9.12 -31.58
N ARG A 5 33.39 -7.94 -32.10
CA ARG A 5 32.09 -7.30 -31.88
C ARG A 5 31.08 -7.95 -32.81
N ALA A 6 30.06 -8.56 -32.25
CA ALA A 6 28.85 -8.94 -33.02
C ALA A 6 27.93 -7.72 -33.17
N GLY A 7 27.85 -7.23 -34.41
CA GLY A 7 26.88 -6.20 -34.78
C GLY A 7 25.49 -6.82 -34.94
N PHE A 8 24.49 -6.25 -34.30
CA PHE A 8 23.07 -6.60 -34.51
C PHE A 8 22.45 -5.47 -35.32
N SER A 9 22.19 -5.74 -36.59
CA SER A 9 21.49 -4.83 -37.51
C SER A 9 19.99 -5.09 -37.40
N LEU A 10 19.23 -4.09 -36.96
CA LEU A 10 17.78 -4.08 -37.05
C LEU A 10 17.36 -3.20 -38.24
N SER A 11 17.10 -3.84 -39.38
CA SER A 11 16.31 -3.25 -40.46
C SER A 11 14.94 -3.92 -40.45
N GLY A 12 13.90 -3.17 -40.15
CA GLY A 12 12.51 -3.59 -40.22
C GLY A 12 11.61 -2.37 -40.29
N SER A 13 11.48 -1.82 -41.54
CA SER A 13 10.44 -0.86 -41.88
C SER A 13 9.09 -1.59 -41.94
N GLY A 14 8.14 -1.20 -41.08
CA GLY A 14 6.80 -1.73 -41.07
C GLY A 14 5.79 -0.66 -40.69
N GLY A 15 5.06 -0.22 -41.66
CA GLY A 15 3.89 0.58 -41.83
C GLY A 15 3.11 1.06 -40.62
N PHE A 16 2.94 2.38 -40.61
CA PHE A 16 1.93 3.06 -39.80
C PHE A 16 0.55 2.75 -40.35
N GLY A 17 -0.18 1.87 -39.68
CA GLY A 17 -1.59 1.59 -39.93
C GLY A 17 -2.46 2.46 -39.00
N SER A 18 -3.29 3.26 -39.63
CA SER A 18 -4.22 4.23 -39.09
C SER A 18 -5.22 3.66 -38.06
N SER A 19 -5.39 4.45 -37.01
CA SER A 19 -6.66 4.78 -36.35
C SER A 19 -7.75 3.71 -36.29
N GLN A 20 -7.92 3.11 -35.14
CA GLN A 20 -9.26 2.73 -34.65
C GLN A 20 -9.45 3.29 -33.24
N LYS A 21 -10.25 4.34 -33.13
CA LYS A 21 -10.88 4.78 -31.88
C LYS A 21 -11.84 3.67 -31.45
N GLY A 22 -11.35 2.70 -30.69
CA GLY A 22 -12.17 1.70 -30.01
C GLY A 22 -12.90 2.35 -28.86
N ASP A 23 -14.18 2.48 -29.02
CA ASP A 23 -15.19 2.87 -28.05
C ASP A 23 -15.05 2.00 -26.77
N LEU A 24 -14.49 2.57 -25.69
CA LEU A 24 -14.46 1.93 -24.38
C LEU A 24 -15.86 2.01 -23.77
N ARG A 25 -16.79 1.27 -24.35
CA ARG A 25 -18.06 0.97 -23.67
C ARG A 25 -17.76 0.21 -22.40
N ALA A 26 -18.19 0.80 -21.31
CA ALA A 26 -18.19 0.23 -19.97
C ALA A 26 -18.54 -1.25 -19.99
N ARG A 27 -17.58 -2.11 -19.72
CA ARG A 27 -17.83 -3.52 -19.46
C ARG A 27 -18.56 -3.56 -18.12
N SER A 28 -19.85 -3.82 -18.18
CA SER A 28 -20.71 -4.10 -17.03
C SER A 28 -20.07 -5.15 -16.13
N ALA A 29 -20.01 -4.85 -14.83
CA ALA A 29 -19.58 -5.81 -13.82
C ALA A 29 -20.32 -7.13 -13.96
N PRO A 30 -19.67 -8.28 -13.69
CA PRO A 30 -20.32 -9.58 -13.79
C PRO A 30 -21.54 -9.62 -12.86
N ARG A 31 -22.69 -9.97 -13.42
CA ARG A 31 -23.92 -10.19 -12.67
C ARG A 31 -23.71 -11.33 -11.69
N GLY A 32 -23.86 -11.08 -10.40
CA GLY A 32 -23.90 -12.14 -9.41
C GLY A 32 -23.20 -11.88 -8.09
N TYR A 33 -22.61 -10.72 -7.87
CA TYR A 33 -22.05 -10.41 -6.55
C TYR A 33 -23.07 -9.67 -5.70
N SER A 34 -23.88 -10.44 -4.95
CA SER A 34 -24.80 -9.93 -3.94
C SER A 34 -24.01 -9.67 -2.66
N PHE A 35 -23.81 -8.43 -2.28
CA PHE A 35 -23.30 -8.10 -0.94
C PHE A 35 -24.33 -8.54 0.10
N PRO A 36 -23.95 -9.31 1.12
CA PRO A 36 -24.85 -9.65 2.19
C PRO A 36 -25.22 -8.38 2.97
N SER A 37 -26.46 -7.96 2.85
CA SER A 37 -27.07 -6.89 3.64
C SER A 37 -27.36 -7.38 5.06
N LYS A 38 -26.35 -7.74 5.84
CA LYS A 38 -26.46 -7.89 7.29
C LYS A 38 -25.95 -6.60 7.92
N VAL A 39 -26.88 -5.65 8.07
CA VAL A 39 -26.77 -4.60 9.08
C VAL A 39 -26.63 -5.30 10.43
N ALA A 40 -25.40 -5.37 10.94
CA ALA A 40 -25.13 -5.94 12.24
C ALA A 40 -25.83 -5.10 13.31
N ASP A 41 -26.64 -5.77 14.09
CA ASP A 41 -27.37 -5.26 15.24
C ASP A 41 -26.45 -4.45 16.19
N ARG A 42 -26.78 -3.17 16.35
CA ARG A 42 -26.03 -2.18 17.14
C ARG A 42 -26.14 -2.37 18.67
N ARG A 43 -26.56 -3.52 19.16
CA ARG A 43 -26.84 -3.71 20.60
C ARG A 43 -25.98 -4.80 21.23
N LYS A 44 -24.68 -4.63 21.29
CA LYS A 44 -23.82 -5.27 22.31
C LYS A 44 -22.40 -4.66 22.28
N PHE A 45 -22.28 -3.36 22.49
CA PHE A 45 -21.02 -2.80 22.97
C PHE A 45 -21.04 -2.78 24.50
N SER A 46 -20.61 -3.87 25.12
CA SER A 46 -20.30 -3.89 26.53
C SER A 46 -19.17 -2.90 26.80
N ARG A 47 -19.40 -2.00 27.77
CA ARG A 47 -18.45 -1.01 28.29
C ARG A 47 -17.33 -1.70 29.06
N GLY A 48 -16.47 -2.43 28.36
CA GLY A 48 -15.16 -2.81 28.84
C GLY A 48 -14.13 -1.84 28.24
N GLY A 49 -13.66 -0.88 29.04
CA GLY A 49 -12.68 0.11 28.58
C GLY A 49 -11.36 -0.53 28.19
N ARG A 50 -11.27 -1.10 26.98
CA ARG A 50 -9.99 -1.38 26.34
C ARG A 50 -9.31 -0.03 26.10
N ARG A 51 -8.23 0.25 26.83
CA ARG A 51 -7.30 1.32 26.47
C ARG A 51 -6.98 1.13 25.00
N ARG A 52 -7.60 1.97 24.15
CA ARG A 52 -7.33 1.95 22.70
C ARG A 52 -5.86 2.23 22.54
N ARG A 53 -5.12 1.31 21.93
CA ARG A 53 -3.68 1.47 21.67
C ARG A 53 -3.51 2.69 20.76
N PRO A 54 -2.63 3.67 21.11
CA PRO A 54 -2.47 4.90 20.32
C PRO A 54 -2.18 4.65 18.84
N GLU A 55 -1.40 3.60 18.54
CA GLU A 55 -1.09 3.19 17.15
C GLU A 55 -2.32 2.74 16.37
N ALA A 56 -3.24 1.99 16.98
CA ALA A 56 -4.46 1.55 16.31
C ALA A 56 -5.41 2.73 15.99
N GLN A 57 -5.40 3.77 16.83
CA GLN A 57 -6.16 5.00 16.58
C GLN A 57 -5.54 5.81 15.46
N LEU A 58 -4.22 5.96 15.48
CA LEU A 58 -3.44 6.62 14.42
C LEU A 58 -3.68 5.94 13.07
N HIS A 59 -3.55 4.61 13.04
CA HIS A 59 -3.79 3.83 11.84
C HIS A 59 -5.21 4.04 11.29
N ALA A 60 -6.23 3.95 12.15
CA ALA A 60 -7.63 4.16 11.74
C ALA A 60 -7.86 5.58 11.17
N ALA A 61 -7.25 6.61 11.77
CA ALA A 61 -7.34 7.98 11.28
C ALA A 61 -6.68 8.15 9.90
N VAL A 62 -5.48 7.58 9.69
CA VAL A 62 -4.79 7.62 8.39
C VAL A 62 -5.61 6.89 7.31
N VAL A 63 -6.15 5.73 7.63
CA VAL A 63 -7.02 4.96 6.70
C VAL A 63 -8.26 5.78 6.33
N GLU A 64 -8.86 6.50 7.27
CA GLU A 64 -10.01 7.38 6.98
C GLU A 64 -9.61 8.51 6.02
N HIS A 65 -8.47 9.16 6.24
CA HIS A 65 -7.94 10.15 5.29
C HIS A 65 -7.70 9.56 3.90
N LEU A 66 -7.15 8.35 3.79
CA LEU A 66 -6.97 7.67 2.51
C LEU A 66 -8.30 7.39 1.82
N ARG A 67 -9.31 6.91 2.54
CA ARG A 67 -10.65 6.68 1.98
C ARG A 67 -11.30 7.95 1.43
N LEU A 68 -11.13 9.06 2.13
CA LEU A 68 -11.74 10.33 1.77
C LEU A 68 -10.95 11.09 0.70
N ARG A 69 -9.62 11.02 0.75
CA ARG A 69 -8.75 11.94 0.01
C ARG A 69 -7.76 11.28 -0.94
N ALA A 70 -7.61 9.94 -0.95
CA ALA A 70 -6.72 9.32 -1.93
C ALA A 70 -7.17 9.67 -3.35
N LYS A 71 -6.20 9.89 -4.26
CA LYS A 71 -6.50 10.06 -5.67
C LYS A 71 -7.10 8.76 -6.24
N PRO A 72 -7.95 8.82 -7.27
CA PRO A 72 -8.64 7.63 -7.80
C PRO A 72 -7.72 6.53 -8.32
N ASP A 73 -6.50 6.90 -8.74
CA ASP A 73 -5.47 6.02 -9.30
C ASP A 73 -4.44 5.55 -8.24
N VAL A 74 -4.66 5.86 -6.97
CA VAL A 74 -3.88 5.33 -5.84
C VAL A 74 -4.45 4.00 -5.38
N LEU A 75 -3.68 2.94 -5.52
CA LEU A 75 -3.95 1.67 -4.84
C LEU A 75 -3.24 1.68 -3.49
N TRP A 76 -3.93 1.29 -2.43
CA TRP A 76 -3.33 1.13 -1.12
C TRP A 76 -3.90 -0.06 -0.36
N LEU A 77 -3.11 -0.62 0.52
CA LEU A 77 -3.51 -1.71 1.41
C LEU A 77 -2.82 -1.59 2.78
N HIS A 78 -3.46 -2.16 3.78
CA HIS A 78 -2.90 -2.35 5.10
C HIS A 78 -2.23 -3.73 5.22
N CYS A 79 -1.03 -3.77 5.80
CA CYS A 79 -0.33 -4.99 6.12
C CYS A 79 -0.50 -5.33 7.61
N PRO A 80 -1.28 -6.35 7.98
CA PRO A 80 -1.54 -6.70 9.39
C PRO A 80 -0.35 -7.45 9.99
N ASN A 81 0.76 -6.76 10.23
CA ASN A 81 2.00 -7.37 10.74
C ASN A 81 2.14 -7.36 12.27
N GLY A 82 1.25 -6.68 12.99
CA GLY A 82 1.33 -6.47 14.44
C GLY A 82 0.69 -7.55 15.30
N GLU A 83 0.08 -8.58 14.73
CA GLU A 83 -0.56 -9.63 15.53
C GLU A 83 0.45 -10.61 16.12
N ARG A 84 0.27 -10.93 17.40
CA ARG A 84 1.02 -12.01 18.06
C ARG A 84 0.66 -13.33 17.39
N ARG A 85 1.61 -13.90 16.67
CA ARG A 85 1.50 -15.20 16.02
C ARG A 85 2.29 -16.22 16.83
N ASP A 86 1.76 -17.44 16.94
CA ASP A 86 2.53 -18.55 17.49
C ASP A 86 3.71 -18.89 16.54
N LYS A 87 4.72 -19.57 17.10
CA LYS A 87 5.95 -19.89 16.35
C LYS A 87 5.71 -20.75 15.10
N ILE A 88 4.72 -21.64 15.15
CA ILE A 88 4.41 -22.57 14.05
C ILE A 88 3.79 -21.79 12.89
N THR A 89 2.80 -20.95 13.19
CA THR A 89 2.15 -20.07 12.22
C THR A 89 3.17 -19.08 11.60
N GLY A 90 4.05 -18.50 12.43
CA GLY A 90 5.13 -17.64 11.95
C GLY A 90 6.07 -18.32 10.97
N ALA A 91 6.52 -19.55 11.27
CA ALA A 91 7.37 -20.34 10.38
C ALA A 91 6.69 -20.71 9.07
N LYS A 92 5.39 -21.07 9.11
CA LYS A 92 4.59 -21.35 7.91
C LYS A 92 4.49 -20.11 7.02
N LEU A 93 4.15 -18.96 7.58
CA LEU A 93 4.01 -17.70 6.83
C LEU A 93 5.34 -17.27 6.20
N LYS A 94 6.46 -17.41 6.92
CA LYS A 94 7.80 -17.16 6.37
C LYS A 94 8.10 -18.03 5.16
N ARG A 95 7.76 -19.34 5.20
CA ARG A 95 7.91 -20.26 4.04
C ARG A 95 7.02 -19.86 2.86
N MET A 96 5.89 -19.23 3.12
CA MET A 96 4.97 -18.70 2.09
C MET A 96 5.43 -17.33 1.55
N GLY A 97 6.57 -16.80 1.99
CA GLY A 97 7.10 -15.52 1.50
C GLY A 97 6.59 -14.29 2.23
N VAL A 98 5.89 -14.44 3.37
CA VAL A 98 5.50 -13.29 4.19
C VAL A 98 6.75 -12.68 4.81
N LEU A 99 6.98 -11.39 4.53
CA LEU A 99 8.09 -10.63 5.06
C LEU A 99 7.75 -10.09 6.45
N ALA A 100 8.64 -10.34 7.41
CA ALA A 100 8.56 -9.68 8.70
C ALA A 100 8.89 -8.19 8.52
N GLY A 101 8.28 -7.33 9.35
CA GLY A 101 8.57 -5.90 9.36
C GLY A 101 8.03 -5.11 8.17
N ALA A 102 7.17 -5.70 7.33
CA ALA A 102 6.49 -4.93 6.30
C ALA A 102 5.72 -3.76 6.94
N SER A 103 5.77 -2.59 6.30
CA SER A 103 5.15 -1.37 6.84
C SER A 103 3.64 -1.49 6.96
N ASP A 104 3.04 -0.67 7.82
CA ASP A 104 1.60 -0.66 8.07
C ASP A 104 0.77 -0.43 6.80
N LEU A 105 1.24 0.42 5.90
CA LEU A 105 0.58 0.75 4.65
C LEU A 105 1.55 0.61 3.48
N LEU A 106 1.11 -0.09 2.45
CA LEU A 106 1.74 -0.13 1.13
C LEU A 106 0.85 0.58 0.13
N LEU A 107 1.45 1.41 -0.73
CA LEU A 107 0.70 2.21 -1.69
C LEU A 107 1.39 2.18 -3.06
N TRP A 108 0.61 2.33 -4.11
CA TRP A 108 1.09 2.40 -5.50
C TRP A 108 0.39 3.53 -6.23
N HIS A 109 1.18 4.30 -6.98
CA HIS A 109 0.67 5.39 -7.80
C HIS A 109 1.63 5.68 -8.95
N GLN A 110 1.13 5.71 -10.16
CA GLN A 110 1.89 6.06 -11.37
C GLN A 110 3.22 5.31 -11.51
N GLY A 111 3.20 3.99 -11.27
CA GLY A 111 4.38 3.13 -11.39
C GLY A 111 5.33 3.17 -10.19
N ASN A 112 5.09 4.02 -9.20
CA ASN A 112 5.90 4.10 -7.98
C ASN A 112 5.27 3.27 -6.86
N SER A 113 6.13 2.70 -6.00
CA SER A 113 5.75 1.97 -4.78
C SER A 113 6.14 2.77 -3.56
N PHE A 114 5.24 2.81 -2.57
CA PHE A 114 5.45 3.56 -1.33
C PHE A 114 5.15 2.66 -0.12
N ALA A 115 5.90 2.83 0.96
CA ALA A 115 5.63 2.19 2.24
C ALA A 115 5.62 3.24 3.36
N LEU A 116 4.54 3.27 4.11
CA LEU A 116 4.38 4.17 5.25
C LEU A 116 4.25 3.36 6.54
N GLU A 117 5.22 3.54 7.41
CA GLU A 117 5.22 3.00 8.77
C GLU A 117 4.67 4.04 9.73
N LEU A 118 3.71 3.66 10.56
CA LEU A 118 3.06 4.55 11.52
C LEU A 118 3.57 4.26 12.93
N LYS A 119 3.97 5.29 13.63
CA LYS A 119 4.42 5.21 15.03
C LYS A 119 3.64 6.17 15.92
N ALA A 120 3.28 5.67 17.10
CA ALA A 120 2.89 6.57 18.18
C ALA A 120 4.09 7.43 18.62
N PRO A 121 3.89 8.59 19.26
CA PRO A 121 4.96 9.41 19.79
C PRO A 121 5.93 8.61 20.67
N GLY A 122 7.22 8.69 20.37
CA GLY A 122 8.28 7.95 21.03
C GLY A 122 8.40 6.47 20.60
N GLY A 123 7.62 6.02 19.61
CA GLY A 123 7.71 4.67 19.06
C GLY A 123 9.02 4.44 18.31
N ARG A 124 9.56 3.21 18.38
CA ARG A 124 10.81 2.83 17.70
C ARG A 124 10.55 1.80 16.61
N LEU A 125 11.35 1.85 15.56
CA LEU A 125 11.37 0.81 14.54
C LEU A 125 12.07 -0.45 15.09
N SER A 126 11.54 -1.60 14.74
CA SER A 126 12.24 -2.86 14.91
C SER A 126 13.28 -3.04 13.80
N GLU A 127 14.26 -3.92 14.04
CA GLU A 127 15.28 -4.26 13.05
C GLU A 127 14.65 -4.77 11.74
N ALA A 128 13.64 -5.64 11.84
CA ALA A 128 12.92 -6.15 10.67
C ALA A 128 12.20 -5.04 9.89
N GLN A 129 11.69 -4.00 10.55
CA GLN A 129 11.10 -2.84 9.87
C GLN A 129 12.16 -2.01 9.16
N LEU A 130 13.30 -1.77 9.80
CA LEU A 130 14.43 -1.08 9.18
C LEU A 130 14.92 -1.82 7.93
N GLU A 131 15.08 -3.15 8.03
CA GLU A 131 15.47 -3.99 6.89
C GLU A 131 14.44 -3.90 5.74
N PHE A 132 13.15 -3.98 6.04
CA PHE A 132 12.10 -3.88 5.03
C PHE A 132 12.15 -2.54 4.29
N LEU A 133 12.25 -1.43 5.02
CA LEU A 133 12.32 -0.08 4.43
C LEU A 133 13.57 0.07 3.56
N ALA A 134 14.73 -0.42 4.02
CA ALA A 134 15.97 -0.38 3.24
C ALA A 134 15.86 -1.20 1.94
N ARG A 135 15.27 -2.40 2.00
CA ARG A 135 15.04 -3.25 0.83
C ARG A 135 14.08 -2.63 -0.17
N LEU A 136 13.00 -2.00 0.30
CA LEU A 136 12.06 -1.30 -0.58
C LEU A 136 12.74 -0.13 -1.30
N ASN A 137 13.52 0.68 -0.58
CA ASN A 137 14.25 1.79 -1.16
C ASN A 137 15.31 1.30 -2.17
N GLY A 138 16.02 0.22 -1.85
CA GLY A 138 16.96 -0.43 -2.77
C GLY A 138 16.32 -1.00 -4.03
N ALA A 139 15.03 -1.35 -3.96
CA ALA A 139 14.23 -1.78 -5.11
C ALA A 139 13.61 -0.61 -5.91
N GLY A 140 13.96 0.65 -5.58
CA GLY A 140 13.45 1.85 -6.25
C GLY A 140 12.11 2.35 -5.71
N GLY A 141 11.62 1.80 -4.61
CA GLY A 141 10.43 2.32 -3.92
C GLY A 141 10.77 3.48 -2.98
N HIS A 142 9.75 4.07 -2.41
CA HIS A 142 9.83 5.17 -1.45
C HIS A 142 9.31 4.73 -0.10
N SER A 143 10.02 5.04 0.97
CA SER A 143 9.55 4.68 2.31
C SER A 143 9.63 5.88 3.27
N ALA A 144 8.72 5.90 4.23
CA ALA A 144 8.76 6.87 5.32
C ALA A 144 8.23 6.27 6.62
N VAL A 145 8.66 6.87 7.71
CA VAL A 145 8.13 6.64 9.05
C VAL A 145 7.44 7.91 9.50
N ALA A 146 6.20 7.78 9.94
CA ALA A 146 5.43 8.91 10.41
C ALA A 146 5.04 8.75 11.88
N GLU A 147 5.46 9.68 12.69
CA GLU A 147 5.08 9.78 14.10
C GLU A 147 3.86 10.71 14.24
N GLY A 148 2.71 10.12 14.52
CA GLY A 148 1.45 10.84 14.63
C GLY A 148 0.76 11.13 13.29
N LEU A 149 -0.48 11.62 13.40
CA LEU A 149 -1.37 11.80 12.24
C LEU A 149 -0.87 12.89 11.27
N ASP A 150 -0.50 14.05 11.81
CA ASP A 150 -0.11 15.19 10.97
C ASP A 150 1.09 14.86 10.10
N ARG A 151 2.09 14.15 10.68
CA ARG A 151 3.26 13.69 9.93
C ARG A 151 2.90 12.68 8.86
N ALA A 152 2.00 11.73 9.16
CA ALA A 152 1.53 10.75 8.19
C ALA A 152 0.83 11.43 7.00
N ILE A 153 -0.05 12.39 7.27
CA ILE A 153 -0.74 13.15 6.22
C ILE A 153 0.24 13.99 5.40
N ALA A 154 1.19 14.67 6.05
CA ALA A 154 2.21 15.45 5.34
C ALA A 154 3.05 14.58 4.39
N VAL A 155 3.42 13.37 4.79
CA VAL A 155 4.13 12.41 3.93
C VAL A 155 3.28 12.01 2.73
N LEU A 156 2.01 11.63 2.94
CA LEU A 156 1.11 11.26 1.86
C LEU A 156 0.84 12.40 0.87
N GLU A 157 0.76 13.65 1.37
CA GLU A 157 0.64 14.85 0.53
C GLU A 157 1.92 15.13 -0.25
N ALA A 158 3.10 15.02 0.39
CA ALA A 158 4.40 15.18 -0.27
C ALA A 158 4.64 14.14 -1.37
N TRP A 159 4.15 12.93 -1.20
CA TRP A 159 4.17 11.89 -2.24
C TRP A 159 3.12 12.11 -3.34
N GLY A 160 2.27 13.12 -3.19
CA GLY A 160 1.23 13.44 -4.16
C GLY A 160 0.11 12.40 -4.23
N LEU A 161 -0.11 11.63 -3.17
CA LEU A 161 -1.10 10.55 -3.12
C LEU A 161 -2.50 11.03 -2.72
N LEU A 162 -2.61 12.19 -2.08
CA LEU A 162 -3.88 12.76 -1.63
C LEU A 162 -4.34 13.89 -2.57
N ARG A 163 -5.64 14.02 -2.71
CA ARG A 163 -6.28 15.21 -3.27
C ARG A 163 -6.10 16.37 -2.30
N GLY A 164 -6.02 17.59 -2.82
CA GLY A 164 -5.96 18.82 -2.03
C GLY A 164 -7.07 18.87 -0.97
N ARG A 165 -6.85 19.61 0.12
CA ARG A 165 -7.92 19.89 1.08
C ARG A 165 -9.02 20.64 0.34
N VAL A 166 -10.25 20.14 0.42
CA VAL A 166 -11.42 20.93 0.03
C VAL A 166 -11.58 21.97 1.14
N SER A 167 -11.26 23.22 0.82
CA SER A 167 -11.51 24.40 1.68
C SER A 167 -12.98 24.71 1.71
#